data_d8ffcaabdb4472cfcca0ad0c805e3052
#
_entry.id   d8ffcaabdb4472cfcca0ad0c805e3052
#
_cell.length_a   1.000
_cell.length_b   1.000
_cell.length_c   1.000
_cell.angle_alpha   90.00
_cell.angle_beta   90.00
_cell.angle_gamma   90.00
#
_symmetry.space_group_name_H-M   'P 1'
#
loop_
_entity.id
_entity.type
_entity.pdbx_description
1 polymer ?
#
loop_
_entity_poly.entity_id
_entity_poly.type
_entity_poly.pdbx_seq_one_letter_code
_entity_poly.pdbx_strand_id
1 'polypeptide(L)'
;MRTNNRREFLKNGALAGLGLISTNVLFASLTMEINKDSSLNFQETGKRLLGSGKHQLEVSAFGLGCMGMSYHRSFVPDRQVSINLIRKAAELGINFFDTAEAYGPWINEELVGEALQPMRKEILIATKFGFVDGTPAKGLDSRPETIRKVVDQSLKRLKTDYI
;
A
#
# COMPACT_ATOMS: atom_id res chain seq x y z
N MET A 1 2.11 29.68 -19.10
CA MET A 1 1.70 28.38 -18.56
C MET A 1 1.10 27.55 -19.68
N ARG A 2 1.79 26.54 -20.19
CA ARG A 2 1.28 25.64 -21.24
C ARG A 2 0.50 24.50 -20.56
N THR A 3 -0.79 24.47 -20.76
CA THR A 3 -1.65 23.36 -20.36
C THR A 3 -1.42 22.18 -21.31
N ASN A 4 -0.69 21.16 -20.88
CA ASN A 4 -0.55 19.92 -21.63
C ASN A 4 -1.90 19.20 -21.67
N ASN A 5 -2.50 19.16 -22.85
CA ASN A 5 -3.82 18.59 -23.08
C ASN A 5 -3.69 17.07 -23.28
N ARG A 6 -4.38 16.27 -22.43
CA ARG A 6 -4.42 14.79 -22.52
C ARG A 6 -4.72 14.24 -23.91
N ARG A 7 -5.38 15.03 -24.75
CA ARG A 7 -5.68 14.69 -26.15
C ARG A 7 -4.44 14.69 -27.06
N GLU A 8 -3.44 15.54 -26.79
CA GLU A 8 -2.19 15.56 -27.61
C GLU A 8 -1.29 14.37 -27.26
N PHE A 9 -1.27 13.94 -26.01
CA PHE A 9 -0.52 12.75 -25.60
C PHE A 9 -1.04 11.48 -26.29
N LEU A 10 -2.36 11.34 -26.43
CA LEU A 10 -2.97 10.18 -27.09
C LEU A 10 -2.79 10.21 -28.63
N LYS A 11 -2.73 11.39 -29.27
CA LYS A 11 -2.48 11.52 -30.69
C LYS A 11 -1.04 11.18 -31.07
N ASN A 12 -0.08 11.54 -30.25
CA ASN A 12 1.34 11.27 -30.51
C ASN A 12 1.71 9.80 -30.23
N GLY A 13 0.96 9.08 -29.40
CA GLY A 13 1.13 7.64 -29.15
C GLY A 13 0.60 6.73 -30.29
N ALA A 14 -0.34 7.24 -31.11
CA ALA A 14 -0.95 6.43 -32.17
C ALA A 14 -0.17 6.43 -33.51
N LEU A 15 0.80 7.33 -33.69
CA LEU A 15 1.60 7.46 -34.91
C LEU A 15 2.88 6.62 -34.94
N ALA A 16 3.25 5.96 -33.83
CA ALA A 16 4.42 5.11 -33.75
C ALA A 16 4.16 3.63 -34.09
N GLY A 17 2.92 3.25 -34.43
CA GLY A 17 2.46 1.86 -34.56
C GLY A 17 2.25 1.31 -35.97
N LEU A 18 2.58 2.03 -37.03
CA LEU A 18 2.37 1.58 -38.42
C LEU A 18 3.68 1.63 -39.22
N GLY A 19 4.48 0.60 -39.13
CA GLY A 19 5.70 0.38 -39.90
C GLY A 19 6.01 -1.09 -40.10
N LEU A 20 5.40 -1.66 -41.16
CA LEU A 20 5.93 -2.73 -42.04
C LEU A 20 6.33 -4.10 -41.40
N ILE A 21 5.45 -5.04 -41.66
CA ILE A 21 5.70 -6.49 -41.63
C ILE A 21 6.69 -6.82 -42.77
N SER A 22 7.86 -7.28 -42.47
CA SER A 22 8.61 -8.21 -43.31
C SER A 22 9.22 -9.32 -42.41
N THR A 23 8.86 -10.51 -42.77
CA THR A 23 9.23 -11.79 -42.20
C THR A 23 10.74 -12.01 -42.17
N ASN A 24 11.33 -12.00 -40.99
CA ASN A 24 12.44 -12.88 -40.65
C ASN A 24 12.46 -13.05 -39.14
N VAL A 25 12.09 -14.24 -38.69
CA VAL A 25 12.09 -14.63 -37.30
C VAL A 25 13.55 -14.76 -36.84
N LEU A 26 14.08 -13.70 -36.32
CA LEU A 26 15.17 -13.75 -35.37
C LEU A 26 14.52 -13.49 -33.99
N PHE A 27 14.36 -14.58 -33.25
CA PHE A 27 14.20 -14.50 -31.81
C PHE A 27 15.46 -13.85 -31.23
N ALA A 28 15.56 -12.53 -31.37
CA ALA A 28 16.36 -11.76 -30.46
C ALA A 28 15.63 -11.85 -29.12
N SER A 29 16.14 -12.67 -28.21
CA SER A 29 15.83 -12.60 -26.81
C SER A 29 16.06 -11.15 -26.38
N LEU A 30 14.97 -10.37 -26.35
CA LEU A 30 14.95 -9.10 -25.66
C LEU A 30 15.03 -9.47 -24.17
N THR A 31 16.21 -9.85 -23.71
CA THR A 31 16.57 -9.70 -22.31
C THR A 31 16.48 -8.22 -22.07
N MET A 32 15.33 -7.79 -21.60
CA MET A 32 15.21 -6.51 -20.92
C MET A 32 16.23 -6.60 -19.78
N GLU A 33 17.43 -6.09 -20.00
CA GLU A 33 18.31 -5.71 -18.91
C GLU A 33 17.52 -4.67 -18.12
N ILE A 34 16.76 -5.16 -17.15
CA ILE A 34 16.30 -4.34 -16.06
C ILE A 34 17.58 -3.85 -15.44
N ASN A 35 17.90 -2.60 -15.77
CA ASN A 35 19.04 -1.89 -15.22
C ASN A 35 18.91 -2.03 -13.70
N LYS A 36 19.74 -2.90 -13.10
CA LYS A 36 19.75 -3.20 -11.67
C LYS A 36 20.10 -1.97 -10.80
N ASP A 37 20.45 -0.85 -11.43
CA ASP A 37 20.90 0.37 -10.76
C ASP A 37 19.81 1.42 -10.47
N SER A 38 18.57 1.19 -10.86
CA SER A 38 17.46 1.98 -10.32
C SER A 38 16.84 1.25 -9.14
N SER A 39 17.59 1.09 -8.06
CA SER A 39 17.00 0.73 -6.77
C SER A 39 16.03 1.85 -6.39
N LEU A 40 14.73 1.60 -6.53
CA LEU A 40 13.70 2.49 -6.03
C LEU A 40 13.94 2.67 -4.52
N ASN A 41 14.51 3.80 -4.15
CA ASN A 41 14.74 4.16 -2.76
C ASN A 41 13.77 5.27 -2.38
N PHE A 42 12.71 4.93 -1.67
CA PHE A 42 11.71 5.91 -1.23
C PHE A 42 12.24 6.86 -0.17
N GLN A 43 13.39 6.59 0.44
CA GLN A 43 14.05 7.53 1.35
C GLN A 43 14.47 8.82 0.65
N GLU A 44 14.84 8.75 -0.64
CA GLU A 44 15.23 9.91 -1.44
C GLU A 44 14.05 10.81 -1.84
N THR A 45 12.81 10.32 -1.75
CA THR A 45 11.62 11.12 -2.06
C THR A 45 11.25 12.13 -0.98
N GLY A 46 12.00 12.11 0.13
CA GLY A 46 11.80 12.99 1.28
C GLY A 46 10.66 12.53 2.19
N LYS A 47 10.45 13.29 3.23
CA LYS A 47 9.44 13.02 4.25
C LYS A 47 8.35 14.09 4.24
N ARG A 48 7.23 13.78 4.86
CA ARG A 48 6.09 14.70 5.06
C ARG A 48 5.73 14.73 6.53
N LEU A 49 5.24 15.86 6.99
CA LEU A 49 4.76 16.04 8.35
C LEU A 49 3.22 16.06 8.32
N LEU A 50 2.61 15.14 9.05
CA LEU A 50 1.17 15.08 9.27
C LEU A 50 0.83 15.61 10.65
N GLY A 51 -0.21 16.44 10.75
CA GLY A 51 -0.60 17.07 12.01
C GLY A 51 0.26 18.28 12.37
N SER A 52 0.18 18.71 13.63
CA SER A 52 0.89 19.90 14.14
C SER A 52 1.27 19.76 15.62
N GLY A 53 2.27 20.56 16.04
CA GLY A 53 2.74 20.59 17.43
C GLY A 53 3.26 19.24 17.90
N LYS A 54 2.99 18.88 19.15
CA LYS A 54 3.49 17.65 19.79
C LYS A 54 2.90 16.34 19.23
N HIS A 55 1.87 16.44 18.40
CA HIS A 55 1.23 15.29 17.74
C HIS A 55 1.59 15.15 16.27
N GLN A 56 2.64 15.85 15.85
CA GLN A 56 3.12 15.76 14.47
C GLN A 56 3.78 14.41 14.22
N LEU A 57 3.41 13.79 13.09
CA LEU A 57 3.97 12.53 12.62
C LEU A 57 4.83 12.77 11.39
N GLU A 58 6.05 12.26 11.38
CA GLU A 58 6.91 12.27 10.21
C GLU A 58 6.72 10.99 9.41
N VAL A 59 6.18 11.12 8.21
CA VAL A 59 5.89 10.00 7.31
C VAL A 59 6.74 10.08 6.04
N SER A 60 7.01 8.95 5.42
CA SER A 60 7.54 8.89 4.06
C SER A 60 6.59 9.56 3.07
N ALA A 61 7.12 10.13 1.97
CA ALA A 61 6.29 10.80 0.96
C ALA A 61 5.25 9.88 0.31
N PHE A 62 5.53 8.57 0.33
CA PHE A 62 4.61 7.50 -0.09
C PHE A 62 4.21 6.67 1.13
N GLY A 63 2.95 6.21 1.15
CA GLY A 63 2.44 5.22 2.08
C GLY A 63 1.97 3.98 1.34
N LEU A 64 1.86 2.85 2.04
CA LEU A 64 1.34 1.62 1.47
C LEU A 64 -0.06 1.32 2.02
N GLY A 65 -1.07 1.32 1.14
CA GLY A 65 -2.41 0.80 1.44
C GLY A 65 -2.41 -0.73 1.37
N CYS A 66 -2.79 -1.39 2.46
CA CYS A 66 -2.70 -2.85 2.58
C CYS A 66 -4.00 -3.59 2.21
N MET A 67 -5.09 -2.88 1.88
CA MET A 67 -6.40 -3.47 1.62
C MET A 67 -6.37 -4.61 0.61
N GLY A 68 -5.69 -4.42 -0.51
CA GLY A 68 -5.63 -5.41 -1.61
C GLY A 68 -4.95 -6.73 -1.26
N MET A 69 -4.32 -6.84 -0.09
CA MET A 69 -3.60 -8.03 0.33
C MET A 69 -4.46 -9.08 1.03
N SER A 70 -5.70 -8.73 1.42
CA SER A 70 -6.64 -9.67 2.05
C SER A 70 -8.11 -9.36 1.73
N TYR A 71 -8.39 -8.20 1.16
CA TYR A 71 -9.75 -7.75 0.88
C TYR A 71 -9.77 -7.05 -0.47
N HIS A 72 -10.13 -7.80 -1.53
CA HIS A 72 -10.16 -7.28 -2.88
C HIS A 72 -11.38 -7.80 -3.65
N ARG A 73 -11.74 -7.05 -4.70
CA ARG A 73 -12.90 -7.37 -5.54
C ARG A 73 -12.65 -8.52 -6.53
N SER A 74 -11.40 -8.90 -6.77
CA SER A 74 -11.07 -9.93 -7.77
C SER A 74 -10.04 -10.96 -7.32
N PHE A 75 -8.87 -10.54 -6.87
CA PHE A 75 -7.76 -11.44 -6.54
C PHE A 75 -7.12 -11.02 -5.22
N VAL A 76 -6.92 -11.99 -4.34
CA VAL A 76 -6.17 -11.82 -3.09
C VAL A 76 -4.86 -12.59 -3.24
N PRO A 77 -3.71 -11.93 -3.10
CA PRO A 77 -2.41 -12.59 -3.17
C PRO A 77 -2.23 -13.61 -2.05
N ASP A 78 -1.30 -14.53 -2.25
CA ASP A 78 -0.85 -15.43 -1.19
C ASP A 78 -0.34 -14.62 0.02
N ARG A 79 -0.60 -15.16 1.23
CA ARG A 79 -0.25 -14.49 2.48
C ARG A 79 1.24 -14.19 2.59
N GLN A 80 2.11 -15.14 2.22
CA GLN A 80 3.55 -14.96 2.32
C GLN A 80 4.06 -13.94 1.29
N VAL A 81 3.48 -13.92 0.11
CA VAL A 81 3.75 -12.90 -0.92
C VAL A 81 3.41 -11.51 -0.39
N SER A 82 2.26 -11.37 0.27
CA SER A 82 1.82 -10.11 0.87
C SER A 82 2.74 -9.66 2.02
N ILE A 83 3.16 -10.57 2.90
CA ILE A 83 4.14 -10.28 3.97
C ILE A 83 5.45 -9.78 3.38
N ASN A 84 5.97 -10.46 2.36
CA ASN A 84 7.22 -10.11 1.71
C ASN A 84 7.12 -8.73 1.03
N LEU A 85 5.98 -8.42 0.41
CA LEU A 85 5.72 -7.12 -0.21
C LEU A 85 5.71 -5.99 0.84
N ILE A 86 5.03 -6.18 1.98
CA ILE A 86 4.98 -5.20 3.07
C ILE A 86 6.39 -4.94 3.62
N ARG A 87 7.14 -6.01 3.90
CA ARG A 87 8.52 -5.90 4.39
C ARG A 87 9.41 -5.21 3.37
N LYS A 88 9.28 -5.56 2.09
CA LYS A 88 10.05 -4.92 1.02
C LYS A 88 9.75 -3.43 0.91
N ALA A 89 8.50 -3.02 1.06
CA ALA A 89 8.13 -1.62 1.08
C ALA A 89 8.81 -0.86 2.24
N ALA A 90 8.85 -1.46 3.43
CA ALA A 90 9.55 -0.87 4.58
C ALA A 90 11.06 -0.77 4.35
N GLU A 91 11.70 -1.81 3.82
CA GLU A 91 13.12 -1.81 3.44
C GLU A 91 13.46 -0.70 2.43
N LEU A 92 12.53 -0.37 1.54
CA LEU A 92 12.66 0.71 0.56
C LEU A 92 12.40 2.11 1.15
N GLY A 93 12.11 2.21 2.45
CA GLY A 93 11.94 3.48 3.16
C GLY A 93 10.50 3.95 3.33
N ILE A 94 9.50 3.14 3.00
CA ILE A 94 8.10 3.44 3.36
C ILE A 94 7.93 3.17 4.85
N ASN A 95 7.50 4.19 5.61
CA ASN A 95 7.25 4.06 7.04
C ASN A 95 5.76 4.26 7.42
N PHE A 96 4.87 4.44 6.44
CA PHE A 96 3.45 4.65 6.70
C PHE A 96 2.60 3.60 5.99
N PHE A 97 1.84 2.81 6.78
CA PHE A 97 1.02 1.69 6.31
C PHE A 97 -0.42 1.87 6.75
N ASP A 98 -1.36 1.70 5.82
CA ASP A 98 -2.79 1.86 6.04
C ASP A 98 -3.51 0.53 5.95
N THR A 99 -4.25 0.18 7.00
CA THR A 99 -5.09 -1.02 7.10
C THR A 99 -6.48 -0.67 7.66
N ALA A 100 -7.32 -1.64 7.93
CA ALA A 100 -8.60 -1.48 8.62
C ALA A 100 -9.09 -2.80 9.21
N GLU A 101 -9.89 -2.73 10.30
CA GLU A 101 -10.60 -3.89 10.84
C GLU A 101 -11.49 -4.57 9.81
N ALA A 102 -12.07 -3.80 8.88
CA ALA A 102 -13.01 -4.29 7.88
C ALA A 102 -12.36 -5.03 6.70
N TYR A 103 -11.03 -5.05 6.61
CA TYR A 103 -10.35 -5.66 5.49
C TYR A 103 -10.20 -7.18 5.65
N GLY A 104 -11.23 -7.92 5.21
CA GLY A 104 -11.30 -9.36 5.20
C GLY A 104 -11.84 -10.10 6.43
N PRO A 105 -12.82 -9.60 7.22
CA PRO A 105 -12.59 -8.69 8.33
C PRO A 105 -11.49 -9.24 9.26
N TRP A 106 -10.71 -8.32 9.83
CA TRP A 106 -9.59 -8.53 10.77
C TRP A 106 -8.32 -9.16 10.17
N ILE A 107 -8.44 -9.99 9.15
CA ILE A 107 -7.31 -10.73 8.53
C ILE A 107 -6.19 -9.78 8.06
N ASN A 108 -6.55 -8.59 7.57
CA ASN A 108 -5.56 -7.61 7.11
C ASN A 108 -4.71 -7.06 8.25
N GLU A 109 -5.30 -6.73 9.38
CA GLU A 109 -4.55 -6.26 10.54
C GLU A 109 -3.61 -7.35 11.10
N GLU A 110 -4.03 -8.61 11.10
CA GLU A 110 -3.17 -9.74 11.47
C GLU A 110 -1.98 -9.89 10.52
N LEU A 111 -2.23 -9.77 9.22
CA LEU A 111 -1.21 -9.82 8.16
C LEU A 111 -0.20 -8.68 8.33
N VAL A 112 -0.69 -7.44 8.48
CA VAL A 112 0.14 -6.25 8.66
C VAL A 112 0.94 -6.34 9.96
N GLY A 113 0.30 -6.76 11.05
CA GLY A 113 0.96 -6.96 12.33
C GLY A 113 2.09 -7.98 12.27
N GLU A 114 1.89 -9.12 11.59
CA GLU A 114 2.94 -10.13 11.39
C GLU A 114 4.09 -9.61 10.52
N ALA A 115 3.76 -8.89 9.44
CA ALA A 115 4.77 -8.37 8.53
C ALA A 115 5.66 -7.33 9.19
N LEU A 116 5.08 -6.39 9.96
CA LEU A 116 5.75 -5.21 10.49
C LEU A 116 6.28 -5.36 11.92
N GLN A 117 5.93 -6.43 12.64
CA GLN A 117 6.40 -6.66 14.00
C GLN A 117 7.92 -6.49 14.17
N PRO A 118 8.79 -7.02 13.26
CA PRO A 118 10.24 -6.90 13.43
C PRO A 118 10.76 -5.46 13.38
N MET A 119 10.03 -4.56 12.73
CA MET A 119 10.43 -3.16 12.51
C MET A 119 9.42 -2.15 13.11
N ARG A 120 8.59 -2.60 14.05
CA ARG A 120 7.44 -1.82 14.55
C ARG A 120 7.78 -0.41 15.02
N LYS A 121 8.94 -0.20 15.62
CA LYS A 121 9.38 1.10 16.17
C LYS A 121 9.67 2.14 15.10
N GLU A 122 9.94 1.72 13.88
CA GLU A 122 10.29 2.60 12.74
C GLU A 122 9.08 2.89 11.85
N ILE A 123 7.94 2.25 12.15
CA ILE A 123 6.75 2.25 11.28
C ILE A 123 5.57 2.94 11.95
N LEU A 124 4.82 3.69 11.16
CA LEU A 124 3.54 4.27 11.51
C LEU A 124 2.43 3.44 10.85
N ILE A 125 1.45 3.04 11.63
CA ILE A 125 0.30 2.25 11.17
C ILE A 125 -0.96 3.09 11.39
N ALA A 126 -1.74 3.28 10.31
CA ALA A 126 -3.11 3.74 10.39
C ALA A 126 -4.06 2.57 10.26
N THR A 127 -5.06 2.50 11.13
CA THR A 127 -6.18 1.58 10.98
C THR A 127 -7.51 2.31 11.13
N LYS A 128 -8.62 1.63 10.86
CA LYS A 128 -9.95 2.22 10.83
C LYS A 128 -10.93 1.35 11.59
N PHE A 129 -11.92 1.98 12.17
CA PHE A 129 -13.04 1.36 12.88
C PHE A 129 -14.37 1.93 12.37
N GLY A 130 -15.50 1.39 12.81
CA GLY A 130 -16.80 2.01 12.61
C GLY A 130 -17.87 1.10 12.01
N PHE A 131 -17.56 -0.15 11.72
CA PHE A 131 -18.55 -1.14 11.28
C PHE A 131 -18.88 -2.12 12.41
N VAL A 132 -20.15 -2.56 12.44
CA VAL A 132 -20.57 -3.63 13.34
C VAL A 132 -19.75 -4.90 13.05
N ASP A 133 -19.00 -5.38 14.05
CA ASP A 133 -18.10 -6.54 13.95
C ASP A 133 -17.16 -6.48 12.73
N GLY A 134 -16.64 -5.30 12.40
CA GLY A 134 -15.75 -5.10 11.26
C GLY A 134 -16.36 -5.43 9.89
N THR A 135 -17.69 -5.55 9.80
CA THR A 135 -18.38 -6.02 8.61
C THR A 135 -19.27 -4.91 8.01
N PRO A 136 -18.91 -4.31 6.86
CA PRO A 136 -19.67 -3.21 6.26
C PRO A 136 -21.15 -3.51 6.03
N ALA A 137 -21.49 -4.73 5.64
CA ALA A 137 -22.88 -5.15 5.39
C ALA A 137 -23.77 -5.16 6.65
N LYS A 138 -23.17 -5.17 7.86
CA LYS A 138 -23.90 -5.12 9.13
C LYS A 138 -24.24 -3.70 9.59
N GLY A 139 -23.77 -2.68 8.87
CA GLY A 139 -23.97 -1.28 9.21
C GLY A 139 -22.86 -0.67 10.07
N LEU A 140 -23.14 0.50 10.64
CA LEU A 140 -22.15 1.32 11.36
C LEU A 140 -22.36 1.21 12.88
N ASP A 141 -21.25 1.18 13.62
CA ASP A 141 -21.24 1.31 15.07
C ASP A 141 -19.98 2.07 15.53
N SER A 142 -20.17 3.36 15.84
CA SER A 142 -19.13 4.25 16.33
C SER A 142 -19.39 4.72 17.76
N ARG A 143 -20.11 3.94 18.56
CA ARG A 143 -20.31 4.23 19.99
C ARG A 143 -18.98 4.13 20.74
N PRO A 144 -18.76 4.96 21.77
CA PRO A 144 -17.49 4.99 22.51
C PRO A 144 -17.03 3.63 23.05
N GLU A 145 -17.96 2.81 23.55
CA GLU A 145 -17.67 1.47 24.04
C GLU A 145 -17.20 0.53 22.93
N THR A 146 -17.83 0.61 21.74
CA THR A 146 -17.44 -0.17 20.57
C THR A 146 -16.08 0.25 20.07
N ILE A 147 -15.82 1.56 19.98
CA ILE A 147 -14.51 2.09 19.57
C ILE A 147 -13.40 1.55 20.47
N ARG A 148 -13.55 1.62 21.80
CA ARG A 148 -12.56 1.11 22.73
C ARG A 148 -12.28 -0.39 22.52
N LYS A 149 -13.35 -1.19 22.41
CA LYS A 149 -13.24 -2.63 22.15
C LYS A 149 -12.51 -2.91 20.83
N VAL A 150 -12.85 -2.19 19.78
CA VAL A 150 -12.22 -2.36 18.46
C VAL A 150 -10.73 -1.99 18.51
N VAL A 151 -10.39 -0.86 19.13
CA VAL A 151 -8.98 -0.45 19.29
C VAL A 151 -8.17 -1.49 20.04
N ASP A 152 -8.68 -2.01 21.15
CA ASP A 152 -8.02 -3.09 21.93
C ASP A 152 -7.80 -4.35 21.07
N GLN A 153 -8.74 -4.69 20.22
CA GLN A 153 -8.62 -5.83 19.31
C GLN A 153 -7.63 -5.54 18.15
N SER A 154 -7.65 -4.33 17.61
CA SER A 154 -6.69 -3.91 16.57
C SER A 154 -5.25 -3.94 17.09
N LEU A 155 -4.99 -3.44 18.29
CA LEU A 155 -3.68 -3.53 18.94
C LEU A 155 -3.18 -4.97 19.02
N LYS A 156 -4.06 -5.93 19.43
CA LYS A 156 -3.70 -7.35 19.49
C LYS A 156 -3.37 -7.92 18.11
N ARG A 157 -4.20 -7.65 17.10
CA ARG A 157 -3.98 -8.15 15.73
C ARG A 157 -2.72 -7.53 15.11
N LEU A 158 -2.49 -6.26 15.33
CA LEU A 158 -1.31 -5.53 14.87
C LEU A 158 -0.04 -5.84 15.68
N LYS A 159 -0.17 -6.63 16.77
CA LYS A 159 0.94 -7.04 17.66
C LYS A 159 1.73 -5.85 18.21
N THR A 160 1.02 -4.84 18.69
CA THR A 160 1.58 -3.58 19.18
C THR A 160 0.74 -3.02 20.32
N ASP A 161 1.29 -2.11 21.10
CA ASP A 161 0.64 -1.39 22.18
C ASP A 161 0.28 0.07 21.84
N TYR A 162 0.54 0.49 20.59
CA TYR A 162 0.21 1.82 20.09
C TYR A 162 -0.14 1.81 18.60
N ILE A 163 -1.00 2.75 18.20
CA ILE A 163 -1.38 3.02 16.80
C ILE A 163 -1.28 4.53 16.58
#